data_a8f3c3e9f8f48c911ea6c124c73f7ea3
#
_entry.id   a8f3c3e9f8f48c911ea6c124c73f7ea3
#
_cell.length_a   1.000
_cell.length_b   1.000
_cell.length_c   1.000
_cell.angle_alpha   90.00
_cell.angle_beta   90.00
_cell.angle_gamma   90.00
#
_symmetry.space_group_name_H-M   'P 1'
#
loop_
_entity.id
_entity.type
_entity.pdbx_description
1 polymer ?
#
loop_
_entity_poly.entity_id
_entity_poly.type
_entity_poly.pdbx_seq_one_letter_code
_entity_poly.pdbx_strand_id
1 'polypeptide(L)'
;MSGEQTVKIGLVQINNSFSGQNYLPYSLACLRSYIEAHASDAARYQFLPLIYKRLPIRHIVDRMQDADIVGFSTYVWNANISLEAARRLKAARPETTIVFGGPQVPDKPEAFLRSHPFIDIVVHNEGEKVFLAMLERLPESDWRGLSGVSFLTADGAF
;
A
#
# COMPACT_ATOMS: atom_id res chain seq x y z
N MET A 1 1.73 -26.16 17.05
CA MET A 1 1.59 -24.69 17.19
C MET A 1 2.09 -24.07 15.91
N SER A 2 1.20 -23.81 14.99
CA SER A 2 1.49 -23.04 13.76
C SER A 2 1.78 -21.61 14.23
N GLY A 3 3.06 -21.21 14.27
CA GLY A 3 3.42 -19.83 14.48
C GLY A 3 2.82 -19.03 13.33
N GLU A 4 1.81 -18.20 13.61
CA GLU A 4 1.26 -17.30 12.62
C GLU A 4 2.39 -16.38 12.13
N GLN A 5 2.63 -16.39 10.84
CA GLN A 5 3.71 -15.65 10.23
C GLN A 5 3.45 -14.15 10.40
N THR A 6 4.40 -13.42 10.96
CA THR A 6 4.33 -11.96 11.07
C THR A 6 4.25 -11.34 9.69
N VAL A 7 3.30 -10.44 9.48
CA VAL A 7 3.11 -9.66 8.24
C VAL A 7 3.73 -8.27 8.42
N LYS A 8 4.73 -7.95 7.62
CA LYS A 8 5.40 -6.64 7.62
C LYS A 8 4.71 -5.68 6.65
N ILE A 9 4.27 -4.56 7.17
CA ILE A 9 3.47 -3.56 6.45
C ILE A 9 4.29 -2.30 6.24
N GLY A 10 4.47 -1.91 4.99
CA GLY A 10 4.98 -0.61 4.59
C GLY A 10 3.85 0.35 4.25
N LEU A 11 3.94 1.60 4.69
CA LEU A 11 3.00 2.66 4.33
C LEU A 11 3.74 3.90 3.85
N VAL A 12 3.36 4.40 2.68
CA VAL A 12 4.01 5.49 1.97
C VAL A 12 3.00 6.56 1.56
N GLN A 13 3.20 7.79 2.06
CA GLN A 13 2.47 9.00 1.63
C GLN A 13 3.46 10.14 1.53
N ILE A 14 4.10 10.31 0.38
CA ILE A 14 5.13 11.31 0.19
C ILE A 14 4.50 12.70 0.14
N ASN A 15 4.79 13.52 1.15
CA ASN A 15 4.29 14.89 1.28
C ASN A 15 5.35 15.91 0.88
N ASN A 16 4.89 17.10 0.52
CA ASN A 16 5.77 18.26 0.36
C ASN A 16 6.13 18.82 1.74
N SER A 17 7.27 19.52 1.81
CA SER A 17 7.62 20.35 2.95
C SER A 17 7.29 21.80 2.65
N PHE A 18 6.88 22.55 3.67
CA PHE A 18 6.66 23.99 3.59
C PHE A 18 7.37 24.67 4.77
N SER A 19 8.14 25.71 4.51
CA SER A 19 8.93 26.44 5.54
C SER A 19 9.76 25.51 6.45
N GLY A 20 10.35 24.45 5.89
CA GLY A 20 11.15 23.48 6.66
C GLY A 20 10.34 22.49 7.48
N GLN A 21 9.01 22.57 7.46
CA GLN A 21 8.12 21.63 8.14
C GLN A 21 7.59 20.59 7.18
N ASN A 22 7.51 19.33 7.63
CA ASN A 22 6.89 18.23 6.87
C ASN A 22 5.46 18.03 7.37
N TYR A 23 4.52 17.89 6.45
CA TYR A 23 3.16 17.51 6.79
C TYR A 23 3.13 16.05 7.27
N LEU A 24 2.44 15.81 8.38
CA LEU A 24 2.25 14.46 8.90
C LEU A 24 1.31 13.65 7.98
N PRO A 25 1.56 12.35 7.81
CA PRO A 25 0.79 11.50 6.93
C PRO A 25 -0.51 11.03 7.63
N TYR A 26 -1.50 11.89 7.73
CA TYR A 26 -2.73 11.62 8.48
C TYR A 26 -3.43 10.33 8.02
N SER A 27 -3.57 10.09 6.72
CA SER A 27 -4.21 8.89 6.20
C SER A 27 -3.47 7.61 6.60
N LEU A 28 -2.14 7.62 6.62
CA LEU A 28 -1.35 6.46 7.06
C LEU A 28 -1.53 6.20 8.56
N ALA A 29 -1.63 7.27 9.36
CA ALA A 29 -1.88 7.15 10.79
C ALA A 29 -3.28 6.55 11.05
N CYS A 30 -4.30 6.95 10.28
CA CYS A 30 -5.64 6.37 10.35
C CYS A 30 -5.63 4.88 10.01
N LEU A 31 -4.99 4.47 8.91
CA LEU A 31 -4.86 3.06 8.52
C LEU A 31 -4.21 2.25 9.65
N ARG A 32 -3.08 2.70 10.16
CA ARG A 32 -2.36 2.00 11.24
C ARG A 32 -3.20 1.90 12.50
N SER A 33 -3.76 3.00 12.99
CA SER A 33 -4.58 3.03 14.21
C SER A 33 -5.81 2.13 14.07
N TYR A 34 -6.43 2.11 12.88
CA TYR A 34 -7.58 1.24 12.64
C TYR A 34 -7.20 -0.24 12.72
N ILE A 35 -6.09 -0.63 12.12
CA ILE A 35 -5.59 -2.02 12.15
C ILE A 35 -5.23 -2.41 13.60
N GLU A 36 -4.49 -1.58 14.32
CA GLU A 36 -4.12 -1.82 15.72
C GLU A 36 -5.33 -1.99 16.64
N ALA A 37 -6.46 -1.31 16.34
CA ALA A 37 -7.68 -1.34 17.14
C ALA A 37 -8.66 -2.46 16.76
N HIS A 38 -8.68 -2.91 15.50
CA HIS A 38 -9.75 -3.76 14.98
C HIS A 38 -9.29 -5.10 14.40
N ALA A 39 -7.98 -5.32 14.23
CA ALA A 39 -7.49 -6.60 13.74
C ALA A 39 -7.83 -7.73 14.71
N SER A 40 -8.17 -8.89 14.16
CA SER A 40 -8.44 -10.10 14.95
C SER A 40 -7.23 -10.55 15.79
N ASP A 41 -6.02 -10.35 15.25
CA ASP A 41 -4.74 -10.49 15.96
C ASP A 41 -3.79 -9.36 15.53
N ALA A 42 -3.80 -8.25 16.28
CA ALA A 42 -2.96 -7.09 16.00
C ALA A 42 -1.45 -7.40 16.14
N ALA A 43 -1.07 -8.39 16.96
CA ALA A 43 0.32 -8.77 17.15
C ALA A 43 0.94 -9.42 15.90
N ARG A 44 0.12 -9.92 14.99
CA ARG A 44 0.55 -10.45 13.69
C ARG A 44 1.12 -9.37 12.77
N TYR A 45 0.76 -8.11 12.95
CA TYR A 45 1.09 -7.02 12.03
C TYR A 45 2.23 -6.15 12.55
N GLN A 46 3.32 -6.09 11.80
CA GLN A 46 4.47 -5.25 12.09
C GLN A 46 4.55 -4.11 11.09
N PHE A 47 4.35 -2.86 11.54
CA PHE A 47 4.52 -1.69 10.70
C PHE A 47 5.99 -1.29 10.60
N LEU A 48 6.47 -1.15 9.37
CA LEU A 48 7.74 -0.50 9.09
C LEU A 48 7.63 1.02 9.35
N PRO A 49 8.75 1.74 9.54
CA PRO A 49 8.71 3.20 9.68
C PRO A 49 7.99 3.86 8.51
N LEU A 50 7.02 4.72 8.79
CA LEU A 50 6.22 5.42 7.78
C LEU A 50 7.11 6.30 6.89
N ILE A 51 6.88 6.27 5.58
CA ILE A 51 7.54 7.18 4.64
C ILE A 51 6.57 8.29 4.26
N TYR A 52 6.87 9.52 4.71
CA TYR A 52 6.08 10.71 4.39
C TYR A 52 6.94 11.90 3.92
N LYS A 53 8.25 11.82 4.11
CA LYS A 53 9.18 12.82 3.60
C LYS A 53 9.58 12.47 2.16
N ARG A 54 9.83 13.48 1.35
CA ARG A 54 10.36 13.31 0.00
C ARG A 54 11.81 12.86 0.07
N LEU A 55 12.04 11.57 -0.10
CA LEU A 55 13.36 10.93 -0.11
C LEU A 55 13.76 10.57 -1.54
N PRO A 56 15.06 10.38 -1.82
CA PRO A 56 15.50 9.69 -3.03
C PRO A 56 14.82 8.31 -3.15
N ILE A 57 14.36 7.96 -4.35
CA ILE A 57 13.55 6.75 -4.58
C ILE A 57 14.27 5.49 -4.06
N ARG A 58 15.60 5.39 -4.26
CA ARG A 58 16.38 4.27 -3.72
C ARG A 58 16.19 4.07 -2.22
N HIS A 59 16.13 5.16 -1.44
CA HIS A 59 15.93 5.08 0.01
C HIS A 59 14.51 4.64 0.37
N ILE A 60 13.51 4.97 -0.45
CA ILE A 60 12.14 4.47 -0.28
C ILE A 60 12.13 2.95 -0.49
N VAL A 61 12.75 2.48 -1.57
CA VAL A 61 12.86 1.05 -1.89
C VAL A 61 13.60 0.30 -0.78
N ASP A 62 14.78 0.80 -0.37
CA ASP A 62 15.59 0.17 0.68
C ASP A 62 14.84 0.01 2.00
N ARG A 63 14.00 1.00 2.36
CA ARG A 63 13.20 0.95 3.60
C ARG A 63 11.98 0.04 3.51
N MET A 64 11.47 -0.21 2.32
CA MET A 64 10.26 -1.01 2.09
C MET A 64 10.56 -2.43 1.61
N GLN A 65 11.82 -2.77 1.35
CA GLN A 65 12.20 -4.08 0.77
C GLN A 65 11.86 -5.28 1.67
N ASP A 66 11.69 -5.08 2.97
CA ASP A 66 11.32 -6.16 3.90
C ASP A 66 9.80 -6.29 4.10
N ALA A 67 9.01 -5.44 3.43
CA ALA A 67 7.55 -5.47 3.56
C ALA A 67 6.93 -6.59 2.72
N ASP A 68 5.95 -7.28 3.30
CA ASP A 68 5.10 -8.23 2.59
C ASP A 68 4.04 -7.50 1.76
N ILE A 69 3.58 -6.35 2.25
CA ILE A 69 2.61 -5.48 1.60
C ILE A 69 3.01 -4.01 1.78
N VAL A 70 2.90 -3.20 0.73
CA VAL A 70 3.15 -1.76 0.78
C VAL A 70 1.97 -0.99 0.22
N GLY A 71 1.36 -0.16 1.08
CA GLY A 71 0.29 0.77 0.72
C GLY A 71 0.84 2.15 0.36
N PHE A 72 0.50 2.63 -0.83
CA PHE A 72 0.79 3.98 -1.29
C PHE A 72 -0.47 4.84 -1.26
N SER A 73 -0.47 5.89 -0.43
CA SER A 73 -1.54 6.90 -0.43
C SER A 73 -1.19 8.01 -1.41
N THR A 74 -1.95 8.08 -2.52
CA THR A 74 -1.59 8.89 -3.68
C THR A 74 -2.47 10.12 -3.86
N TYR A 75 -1.77 11.23 -4.07
CA TYR A 75 -2.30 12.56 -4.33
C TYR A 75 -1.61 13.15 -5.56
N VAL A 76 -2.17 14.23 -6.13
CA VAL A 76 -1.62 14.88 -7.33
C VAL A 76 -0.13 15.23 -7.20
N TRP A 77 0.33 15.58 -6.00
CA TRP A 77 1.74 16.01 -5.78
C TRP A 77 2.72 14.84 -5.57
N ASN A 78 2.24 13.63 -5.33
CA ASN A 78 3.12 12.49 -5.08
C ASN A 78 2.89 11.31 -6.02
N ALA A 79 1.93 11.38 -6.94
CA ALA A 79 1.57 10.25 -7.80
C ALA A 79 2.79 9.72 -8.58
N ASN A 80 3.52 10.58 -9.27
CA ASN A 80 4.64 10.16 -10.11
C ASN A 80 5.79 9.52 -9.31
N ILE A 81 6.16 10.10 -8.16
CA ILE A 81 7.22 9.53 -7.33
C ILE A 81 6.77 8.22 -6.68
N SER A 82 5.49 8.11 -6.31
CA SER A 82 4.90 6.88 -5.77
C SER A 82 4.88 5.76 -6.81
N LEU A 83 4.49 6.05 -8.04
CA LEU A 83 4.51 5.10 -9.15
C LEU A 83 5.94 4.59 -9.43
N GLU A 84 6.93 5.48 -9.50
CA GLU A 84 8.32 5.07 -9.76
C GLU A 84 8.92 4.29 -8.58
N ALA A 85 8.62 4.68 -7.34
CA ALA A 85 9.04 3.93 -6.15
C ALA A 85 8.43 2.52 -6.13
N ALA A 86 7.14 2.40 -6.39
CA ALA A 86 6.43 1.12 -6.45
C ALA A 86 6.98 0.22 -7.57
N ARG A 87 7.22 0.77 -8.76
CA ARG A 87 7.80 0.04 -9.88
C ARG A 87 9.17 -0.55 -9.53
N ARG A 88 10.05 0.24 -8.90
CA ARG A 88 11.38 -0.23 -8.49
C ARG A 88 11.29 -1.23 -7.34
N LEU A 89 10.40 -1.01 -6.39
CA LEU A 89 10.18 -1.95 -5.29
C LEU A 89 9.72 -3.31 -5.83
N LYS A 90 8.72 -3.33 -6.72
CA LYS A 90 8.22 -4.56 -7.34
C LYS A 90 9.29 -5.29 -8.16
N ALA A 91 10.16 -4.54 -8.84
CA ALA A 91 11.30 -5.12 -9.57
C ALA A 91 12.34 -5.76 -8.63
N ALA A 92 12.58 -5.15 -7.46
CA ALA A 92 13.51 -5.67 -6.46
C ALA A 92 12.91 -6.82 -5.62
N ARG A 93 11.60 -6.77 -5.36
CA ARG A 93 10.85 -7.72 -4.53
C ARG A 93 9.51 -8.07 -5.21
N PRO A 94 9.52 -8.98 -6.18
CA PRO A 94 8.32 -9.36 -6.94
C PRO A 94 7.17 -9.89 -6.09
N GLU A 95 7.49 -10.49 -4.95
CA GLU A 95 6.53 -11.08 -4.00
C GLU A 95 5.80 -10.03 -3.13
N THR A 96 6.33 -8.82 -3.01
CA THR A 96 5.68 -7.75 -2.23
C THR A 96 4.35 -7.34 -2.88
N THR A 97 3.26 -7.36 -2.13
CA THR A 97 1.97 -6.85 -2.59
C THR A 97 1.97 -5.32 -2.61
N ILE A 98 1.74 -4.72 -3.77
CA ILE A 98 1.69 -3.27 -3.96
C ILE A 98 0.25 -2.79 -4.05
N VAL A 99 -0.14 -1.93 -3.12
CA VAL A 99 -1.49 -1.35 -3.00
C VAL A 99 -1.45 0.15 -3.26
N PHE A 100 -2.35 0.62 -4.12
CA PHE A 100 -2.55 2.06 -4.35
C PHE A 100 -3.91 2.50 -3.85
N GLY A 101 -3.95 3.59 -3.10
CA GLY A 101 -5.17 4.24 -2.63
C GLY A 101 -5.03 5.75 -2.67
N GLY A 102 -6.07 6.44 -2.25
CA GLY A 102 -6.11 7.90 -2.19
C GLY A 102 -6.76 8.55 -3.42
N PRO A 103 -6.92 9.89 -3.39
CA PRO A 103 -7.71 10.62 -4.39
C PRO A 103 -7.20 10.55 -5.83
N GLN A 104 -5.96 10.10 -6.04
CA GLN A 104 -5.37 10.02 -7.38
C GLN A 104 -5.63 8.66 -8.06
N VAL A 105 -6.21 7.69 -7.35
CA VAL A 105 -6.66 6.43 -7.97
C VAL A 105 -7.88 6.71 -8.84
N PRO A 106 -7.89 6.30 -10.14
CA PRO A 106 -9.04 6.54 -11.01
C PRO A 106 -10.28 5.76 -10.57
N ASP A 107 -11.48 6.32 -10.75
CA ASP A 107 -12.75 5.64 -10.50
C ASP A 107 -12.94 4.38 -11.39
N LYS A 108 -12.36 4.42 -12.61
CA LYS A 108 -12.33 3.30 -13.55
C LYS A 108 -10.89 2.85 -13.75
N PRO A 109 -10.34 2.01 -12.85
CA PRO A 109 -8.90 1.77 -12.77
C PRO A 109 -8.39 0.69 -13.72
N GLU A 110 -9.19 0.05 -14.55
CA GLU A 110 -8.75 -1.04 -15.42
C GLU A 110 -7.57 -0.63 -16.31
N ALA A 111 -7.70 0.47 -17.06
CA ALA A 111 -6.62 0.97 -17.91
C ALA A 111 -5.39 1.38 -17.09
N PHE A 112 -5.59 1.93 -15.90
CA PHE A 112 -4.53 2.29 -14.98
C PHE A 112 -3.75 1.05 -14.51
N LEU A 113 -4.42 0.00 -14.07
CA LEU A 113 -3.81 -1.27 -13.66
C LEU A 113 -3.07 -1.94 -14.83
N ARG A 114 -3.67 -1.96 -16.03
CA ARG A 114 -3.02 -2.54 -17.23
C ARG A 114 -1.74 -1.79 -17.63
N SER A 115 -1.70 -0.46 -17.45
CA SER A 115 -0.51 0.34 -17.73
C SER A 115 0.53 0.33 -16.61
N HIS A 116 0.18 -0.15 -15.41
CA HIS A 116 1.06 -0.24 -14.25
C HIS A 116 1.05 -1.65 -13.64
N PRO A 117 1.59 -2.65 -14.35
CA PRO A 117 1.50 -4.07 -13.95
C PRO A 117 2.24 -4.40 -12.64
N PHE A 118 2.97 -3.45 -12.09
CA PHE A 118 3.60 -3.54 -10.77
C PHE A 118 2.67 -3.19 -9.61
N ILE A 119 1.44 -2.71 -9.89
CA ILE A 119 0.39 -2.49 -8.90
C ILE A 119 -0.50 -3.72 -8.87
N ASP A 120 -0.60 -4.37 -7.72
CA ASP A 120 -1.40 -5.58 -7.56
C ASP A 120 -2.88 -5.26 -7.35
N ILE A 121 -3.17 -4.17 -6.62
CA ILE A 121 -4.52 -3.83 -6.22
C ILE A 121 -4.67 -2.32 -5.98
N VAL A 122 -5.82 -1.77 -6.31
CA VAL A 122 -6.21 -0.42 -5.92
C VAL A 122 -7.37 -0.45 -4.96
N VAL A 123 -7.36 0.48 -4.00
CA VAL A 123 -8.39 0.67 -2.98
C VAL A 123 -9.14 1.96 -3.28
N HIS A 124 -10.47 1.89 -3.26
CA HIS A 124 -11.38 3.01 -3.49
C HIS A 124 -11.94 3.56 -2.19
N ASN A 125 -12.19 4.86 -2.16
CA ASN A 125 -12.79 5.56 -1.02
C ASN A 125 -11.97 5.44 0.29
N GLU A 126 -12.63 5.22 1.42
CA GLU A 126 -12.00 5.03 2.73
C GLU A 126 -11.30 3.67 2.79
N GLY A 127 -10.02 3.70 3.11
CA GLY A 127 -9.16 2.53 3.02
C GLY A 127 -9.09 1.66 4.27
N GLU A 128 -9.49 2.16 5.45
CA GLU A 128 -9.19 1.54 6.75
C GLU A 128 -9.75 0.11 6.86
N LYS A 129 -11.04 -0.05 6.61
CA LYS A 129 -11.72 -1.36 6.66
C LYS A 129 -11.24 -2.30 5.56
N VAL A 130 -11.08 -1.75 4.37
CA VAL A 130 -10.66 -2.52 3.18
C VAL A 130 -9.24 -3.03 3.35
N PHE A 131 -8.32 -2.16 3.81
CA PHE A 131 -6.94 -2.52 4.00
C PHE A 131 -6.77 -3.59 5.10
N LEU A 132 -7.51 -3.48 6.22
CA LEU A 132 -7.54 -4.53 7.23
C LEU A 132 -8.04 -5.86 6.65
N ALA A 133 -9.16 -5.84 5.90
CA ALA A 133 -9.70 -7.04 5.27
C ALA A 133 -8.75 -7.67 4.25
N MET A 134 -7.90 -6.86 3.59
CA MET A 134 -6.81 -7.35 2.75
C MET A 134 -5.73 -8.05 3.57
N LEU A 135 -5.29 -7.43 4.67
CA LEU A 135 -4.27 -8.00 5.55
C LEU A 135 -4.69 -9.36 6.12
N GLU A 136 -5.96 -9.50 6.48
CA GLU A 136 -6.51 -10.75 7.01
C GLU A 136 -6.59 -11.87 5.94
N ARG A 137 -6.46 -11.52 4.65
CA ARG A 137 -6.39 -12.49 3.53
C ARG A 137 -4.97 -12.84 3.10
N LEU A 138 -3.96 -12.28 3.73
CA LEU A 138 -2.58 -12.70 3.51
C LEU A 138 -2.28 -14.01 4.28
N PRO A 139 -1.52 -14.96 3.71
CA PRO A 139 -0.74 -14.85 2.48
C PRO A 139 -1.48 -15.26 1.19
N GLU A 140 -2.70 -15.76 1.25
CA GLU A 140 -3.43 -16.31 0.08
C GLU A 140 -3.63 -15.27 -1.02
N SER A 141 -3.72 -13.97 -0.65
CA SER A 141 -3.88 -12.83 -1.57
C SER A 141 -5.04 -12.98 -2.55
N ASP A 142 -6.11 -13.62 -2.10
CA ASP A 142 -7.35 -13.74 -2.89
C ASP A 142 -8.28 -12.57 -2.56
N TRP A 143 -8.35 -11.62 -3.48
CA TRP A 143 -9.15 -10.40 -3.34
C TRP A 143 -10.58 -10.52 -3.86
N ARG A 144 -10.97 -11.66 -4.42
CA ARG A 144 -12.32 -11.90 -4.96
C ARG A 144 -13.38 -11.72 -3.86
N GLY A 145 -14.45 -11.01 -4.20
CA GLY A 145 -15.52 -10.70 -3.27
C GLY A 145 -15.20 -9.66 -2.20
N LEU A 146 -14.01 -9.02 -2.24
CA LEU A 146 -13.69 -7.90 -1.38
C LEU A 146 -14.25 -6.61 -2.00
N SER A 147 -15.16 -5.93 -1.28
CA SER A 147 -15.69 -4.64 -1.70
C SER A 147 -14.64 -3.53 -1.56
N GLY A 148 -14.70 -2.54 -2.45
CA GLY A 148 -13.85 -1.35 -2.39
C GLY A 148 -12.46 -1.54 -2.98
N VAL A 149 -12.23 -2.61 -3.74
CA VAL A 149 -10.97 -2.88 -4.43
C VAL A 149 -11.18 -3.14 -5.92
N SER A 150 -10.12 -2.94 -6.68
CA SER A 150 -10.03 -3.37 -8.09
C SER A 150 -8.63 -3.94 -8.34
N PHE A 151 -8.56 -5.01 -9.10
CA PHE A 151 -7.32 -5.70 -9.43
C PHE A 151 -7.45 -6.47 -10.75
N LEU A 152 -6.32 -6.90 -11.27
CA LEU A 152 -6.28 -7.85 -12.38
C LEU A 152 -5.93 -9.23 -11.83
N THR A 153 -6.66 -10.25 -12.26
CA THR A 153 -6.34 -11.65 -11.95
C THR A 153 -5.10 -12.12 -12.74
N ALA A 154 -4.53 -13.25 -12.36
CA ALA A 154 -3.34 -13.79 -13.02
C ALA A 154 -3.54 -14.08 -14.53
N ASP A 155 -4.78 -14.35 -14.95
CA ASP A 155 -5.17 -14.51 -16.35
C ASP A 155 -5.54 -13.19 -17.05
N GLY A 156 -5.38 -12.05 -16.34
CA GLY A 156 -5.60 -10.70 -16.86
C GLY A 156 -7.06 -10.24 -16.88
N ALA A 157 -7.98 -10.96 -16.25
CA ALA A 157 -9.35 -10.49 -16.08
C ALA A 157 -9.41 -9.37 -15.01
N PHE A 158 -10.31 -8.40 -15.24
CA PHE A 158 -10.55 -7.28 -14.32
C PHE A 158 -11.77 -7.58 -13.43
#